data_7c2f584927c6546db4de91550d214571
#
_entry.id   7c2f584927c6546db4de91550d214571
#
_cell.length_a   1.000
_cell.length_b   1.000
_cell.length_c   1.000
_cell.angle_alpha   90.00
_cell.angle_beta   90.00
_cell.angle_gamma   90.00
#
_symmetry.space_group_name_H-M   'P 1'
#
loop_
_entity.id
_entity.type
_entity.pdbx_description
1 polymer ?
#
loop_
_entity_poly.entity_id
_entity_poly.type
_entity_poly.pdbx_seq_one_letter_code
_entity_poly.pdbx_strand_id
1 'polypeptide(L)'
;FDVGSTLVDESKAWEKRVSDTVKGSNISVSEFYKLMDDCALKNLIPYDDAVIILGLNRAEWHSELEMPYKYSENVLSQLYGKYKIGVIANQPLGTQKRLEKYGLAKYISLVISSAEEGVSKPDIRLFQKALEKADCKGENAVMVGDRVDNDVAPAKKLGMKTVCVKQGIHKLNTPKNEFEVPDY
;
A
#
# COMPACT_ATOMS: atom_id res chain seq x y z
N PHE A 1 -2.32 9.62 0.14
CA PHE A 1 -2.51 8.34 -0.54
C PHE A 1 -1.37 7.39 -0.22
N ASP A 2 -1.66 6.08 -0.09
CA ASP A 2 -0.67 5.03 -0.31
C ASP A 2 -0.36 4.88 -1.81
N VAL A 3 0.65 4.05 -2.17
CA VAL A 3 1.09 3.82 -3.56
C VAL A 3 0.66 2.45 -4.05
N GLY A 4 1.23 1.38 -3.49
CA GLY A 4 0.98 0.01 -3.92
C GLY A 4 -0.47 -0.40 -3.71
N SER A 5 -1.06 -1.10 -4.64
CA SER A 5 -2.47 -1.53 -4.56
C SER A 5 -3.49 -0.40 -4.29
N THR A 6 -3.06 0.86 -4.32
CA THR A 6 -3.90 2.06 -4.17
C THR A 6 -3.85 2.95 -5.41
N LEU A 7 -2.69 3.48 -5.76
CA LEU A 7 -2.45 4.24 -6.99
C LEU A 7 -1.79 3.38 -8.08
N VAL A 8 -1.08 2.34 -7.69
CA VAL A 8 -0.28 1.47 -8.55
C VAL A 8 -0.79 0.05 -8.49
N ASP A 9 -1.05 -0.52 -9.66
CA ASP A 9 -1.40 -1.92 -9.86
C ASP A 9 -0.14 -2.78 -9.80
N GLU A 10 -0.06 -3.61 -8.79
CA GLU A 10 1.02 -4.55 -8.53
C GLU A 10 0.69 -5.99 -8.95
N SER A 11 -0.45 -6.22 -9.58
CA SER A 11 -0.96 -7.58 -9.87
C SER A 11 0.04 -8.42 -10.66
N LYS A 12 0.65 -7.86 -11.72
CA LYS A 12 1.65 -8.56 -12.53
C LYS A 12 2.95 -8.83 -11.77
N ALA A 13 3.36 -7.92 -10.89
CA ALA A 13 4.53 -8.12 -10.04
C ALA A 13 4.27 -9.24 -9.03
N TRP A 14 3.06 -9.29 -8.44
CA TRP A 14 2.63 -10.40 -7.58
C TRP A 14 2.55 -11.73 -8.31
N GLU A 15 1.95 -11.77 -9.52
CA GLU A 15 1.91 -12.97 -10.36
C GLU A 15 3.30 -13.54 -10.61
N LYS A 16 4.24 -12.68 -11.02
CA LYS A 16 5.64 -13.07 -11.25
C LYS A 16 6.31 -13.56 -9.97
N ARG A 17 6.17 -12.81 -8.87
CA ARG A 17 6.77 -13.15 -7.58
C ARG A 17 6.26 -14.49 -7.05
N VAL A 18 4.95 -14.73 -7.10
CA VAL A 18 4.36 -16.02 -6.69
C VAL A 18 4.85 -17.16 -7.57
N SER A 19 4.87 -16.98 -8.89
CA SER A 19 5.38 -17.97 -9.83
C SER A 19 6.84 -18.34 -9.55
N ASP A 20 7.68 -17.35 -9.25
CA ASP A 20 9.09 -17.59 -8.92
C ASP A 20 9.26 -18.24 -7.54
N THR A 21 8.41 -17.89 -6.57
CA THR A 21 8.43 -18.48 -5.21
C THR A 21 8.15 -19.98 -5.23
N VAL A 22 7.17 -20.43 -6.03
CA VAL A 22 6.79 -21.85 -6.07
C VAL A 22 7.63 -22.67 -7.04
N LYS A 23 8.49 -22.03 -7.83
CA LYS A 23 9.33 -22.69 -8.85
C LYS A 23 10.22 -23.76 -8.21
N GLY A 24 10.10 -24.97 -8.72
CA GLY A 24 10.87 -26.14 -8.21
C GLY A 24 10.28 -26.80 -6.96
N SER A 25 9.14 -26.31 -6.46
CA SER A 25 8.37 -26.96 -5.40
C SER A 25 7.23 -27.82 -5.96
N ASN A 26 6.53 -28.54 -5.11
CA ASN A 26 5.33 -29.29 -5.46
C ASN A 26 4.04 -28.46 -5.30
N ILE A 27 4.16 -27.17 -5.06
CA ILE A 27 3.04 -26.24 -4.84
C ILE A 27 2.71 -25.54 -6.15
N SER A 28 1.45 -25.57 -6.57
CA SER A 28 1.00 -24.78 -7.71
C SER A 28 0.79 -23.30 -7.36
N VAL A 29 0.86 -22.44 -8.37
CA VAL A 29 0.55 -20.99 -8.21
C VAL A 29 -0.84 -20.79 -7.62
N SER A 30 -1.83 -21.60 -8.03
CA SER A 30 -3.21 -21.52 -7.52
C SER A 30 -3.31 -21.87 -6.03
N GLU A 31 -2.63 -22.93 -5.60
CA GLU A 31 -2.58 -23.32 -4.18
C GLU A 31 -1.90 -22.24 -3.33
N PHE A 32 -0.83 -21.62 -3.84
CA PHE A 32 -0.16 -20.54 -3.14
C PHE A 32 -1.08 -19.33 -2.97
N TYR A 33 -1.79 -18.89 -4.02
CA TYR A 33 -2.78 -17.81 -3.93
C TYR A 33 -3.91 -18.12 -2.96
N LYS A 34 -4.43 -19.35 -2.97
CA LYS A 34 -5.44 -19.78 -2.00
C LYS A 34 -4.93 -19.65 -0.56
N LEU A 35 -3.69 -20.05 -0.31
CA LEU A 35 -3.09 -19.89 1.02
C LEU A 35 -2.89 -18.41 1.38
N MET A 36 -2.52 -17.55 0.42
CA MET A 36 -2.45 -16.10 0.65
C MET A 36 -3.82 -15.54 1.04
N ASP A 37 -4.90 -15.95 0.35
CA ASP A 37 -6.26 -15.55 0.71
C ASP A 37 -6.66 -16.04 2.11
N ASP A 38 -6.32 -17.29 2.47
CA ASP A 38 -6.55 -17.85 3.80
C ASP A 38 -5.75 -17.09 4.89
N CYS A 39 -4.54 -16.67 4.58
CA CYS A 39 -3.73 -15.81 5.46
C CYS A 39 -4.39 -14.43 5.63
N ALA A 40 -4.83 -13.81 4.54
CA ALA A 40 -5.53 -12.51 4.58
C ALA A 40 -6.80 -12.56 5.44
N LEU A 41 -7.63 -13.60 5.28
CA LEU A 41 -8.83 -13.81 6.10
C LEU A 41 -8.54 -13.96 7.60
N LYS A 42 -7.36 -14.46 7.94
CA LYS A 42 -6.85 -14.53 9.33
C LYS A 42 -6.10 -13.26 9.76
N ASN A 43 -6.09 -12.23 8.93
CA ASN A 43 -5.35 -10.99 9.15
C ASN A 43 -3.84 -11.20 9.36
N LEU A 44 -3.28 -12.18 8.69
CA LEU A 44 -1.83 -12.38 8.55
C LEU A 44 -1.32 -11.56 7.35
N ILE A 45 -0.02 -11.55 7.16
CA ILE A 45 0.61 -10.91 5.98
C ILE A 45 0.58 -11.93 4.82
N PRO A 46 -0.30 -11.77 3.82
CA PRO A 46 -0.67 -12.84 2.91
C PRO A 46 0.51 -13.58 2.28
N TYR A 47 1.42 -12.86 1.63
CA TYR A 47 2.57 -13.47 0.96
C TYR A 47 3.61 -14.01 1.96
N ASP A 48 3.99 -13.21 2.96
CA ASP A 48 5.08 -13.55 3.87
C ASP A 48 4.72 -14.76 4.73
N ASP A 49 3.50 -14.79 5.27
CA ASP A 49 3.04 -15.91 6.07
C ASP A 49 2.82 -17.18 5.22
N ALA A 50 2.35 -17.06 3.97
CA ALA A 50 2.25 -18.18 3.06
C ALA A 50 3.63 -18.81 2.77
N VAL A 51 4.65 -17.99 2.53
CA VAL A 51 6.04 -18.42 2.34
C VAL A 51 6.55 -19.18 3.58
N ILE A 52 6.30 -18.64 4.77
CA ILE A 52 6.71 -19.27 6.05
C ILE A 52 5.99 -20.60 6.26
N ILE A 53 4.67 -20.65 6.07
CA ILE A 53 3.85 -21.87 6.25
C ILE A 53 4.33 -23.00 5.34
N LEU A 54 4.71 -22.67 4.11
CA LEU A 54 5.15 -23.66 3.11
C LEU A 54 6.65 -23.97 3.19
N GLY A 55 7.42 -23.26 4.03
CA GLY A 55 8.87 -23.42 4.12
C GLY A 55 9.62 -23.05 2.84
N LEU A 56 9.06 -22.13 2.05
CA LEU A 56 9.64 -21.66 0.78
C LEU A 56 10.55 -20.44 1.01
N ASN A 57 11.32 -20.10 -0.01
CA ASN A 57 12.12 -18.87 -0.03
C ASN A 57 11.33 -17.74 -0.70
N ARG A 58 11.50 -16.52 -0.19
CA ARG A 58 10.92 -15.32 -0.83
C ARG A 58 11.62 -15.07 -2.17
N ALA A 59 10.83 -14.93 -3.23
CA ALA A 59 11.34 -14.46 -4.52
C ALA A 59 11.50 -12.93 -4.55
N GLU A 60 12.30 -12.46 -5.50
CA GLU A 60 12.51 -11.03 -5.74
C GLU A 60 11.23 -10.31 -6.15
N TRP A 61 11.22 -9.00 -5.92
CA TRP A 61 10.15 -8.11 -6.36
C TRP A 61 10.48 -7.49 -7.72
N HIS A 62 9.55 -7.57 -8.64
CA HIS A 62 9.68 -7.10 -10.02
C HIS A 62 8.97 -5.74 -10.22
N SER A 63 9.59 -4.67 -9.73
CA SER A 63 9.01 -3.31 -9.81
C SER A 63 8.80 -2.81 -11.24
N GLU A 64 9.48 -3.40 -12.22
CA GLU A 64 9.30 -3.10 -13.65
C GLU A 64 7.95 -3.55 -14.21
N LEU A 65 7.24 -4.45 -13.49
CA LEU A 65 5.90 -4.93 -13.83
C LEU A 65 4.78 -4.12 -13.19
N GLU A 66 5.11 -3.20 -12.29
CA GLU A 66 4.16 -2.26 -11.71
C GLU A 66 3.69 -1.23 -12.73
N MET A 67 2.42 -0.84 -12.64
CA MET A 67 1.87 0.23 -13.48
C MET A 67 0.76 0.98 -12.73
N PRO A 68 0.54 2.28 -13.02
CA PRO A 68 -0.58 2.98 -12.39
C PRO A 68 -1.91 2.33 -12.79
N TYR A 69 -2.86 2.30 -11.85
CA TYR A 69 -4.23 1.95 -12.22
C TYR A 69 -4.78 2.94 -13.26
N LYS A 70 -5.64 2.47 -14.14
CA LYS A 70 -6.25 3.28 -15.22
C LYS A 70 -6.98 4.53 -14.70
N TYR A 71 -7.49 4.49 -13.48
CA TYR A 71 -8.21 5.60 -12.86
C TYR A 71 -7.33 6.53 -12.01
N SER A 72 -6.09 6.15 -11.69
CA SER A 72 -5.25 6.92 -10.76
C SER A 72 -4.99 8.34 -11.23
N GLU A 73 -4.61 8.51 -12.51
CA GLU A 73 -4.41 9.83 -13.08
C GLU A 73 -5.69 10.67 -13.07
N ASN A 74 -6.83 10.05 -13.44
CA ASN A 74 -8.11 10.76 -13.47
C ASN A 74 -8.54 11.24 -12.08
N VAL A 75 -8.41 10.38 -11.06
CA VAL A 75 -8.74 10.74 -9.66
C VAL A 75 -7.84 11.86 -9.17
N LEU A 76 -6.52 11.73 -9.34
CA LEU A 76 -5.57 12.75 -8.88
C LEU A 76 -5.79 14.08 -9.60
N SER A 77 -6.08 14.07 -10.90
CA SER A 77 -6.36 15.29 -11.68
C SER A 77 -7.62 16.02 -11.23
N GLN A 78 -8.66 15.29 -10.82
CA GLN A 78 -9.89 15.88 -10.29
C GLN A 78 -9.73 16.51 -8.91
N LEU A 79 -8.78 15.99 -8.13
CA LEU A 79 -8.46 16.51 -6.78
C LEU A 79 -7.42 17.64 -6.84
N TYR A 80 -6.60 17.65 -7.87
CA TYR A 80 -5.55 18.65 -8.05
C TYR A 80 -6.11 20.07 -8.12
N GLY A 81 -5.45 20.98 -7.41
CA GLY A 81 -5.90 22.37 -7.28
C GLY A 81 -7.03 22.61 -6.27
N LYS A 82 -7.72 21.55 -5.84
CA LYS A 82 -8.72 21.61 -4.75
C LYS A 82 -8.13 21.19 -3.42
N TYR A 83 -7.20 20.23 -3.44
CA TYR A 83 -6.56 19.66 -2.26
C TYR A 83 -5.04 19.60 -2.45
N LYS A 84 -4.31 19.67 -1.35
CA LYS A 84 -2.89 19.30 -1.32
C LYS A 84 -2.81 17.79 -1.31
N ILE A 85 -2.23 17.20 -2.34
CA ILE A 85 -2.12 15.74 -2.49
C ILE A 85 -0.73 15.30 -2.03
N GLY A 86 -0.70 14.35 -1.09
CA GLY A 86 0.54 13.75 -0.60
C GLY A 86 0.53 12.23 -0.71
N VAL A 87 1.71 11.65 -0.71
CA VAL A 87 1.94 10.21 -0.64
C VAL A 87 2.61 9.85 0.69
N ILE A 88 2.09 8.81 1.36
CA ILE A 88 2.69 8.17 2.54
C ILE A 88 2.77 6.67 2.24
N ALA A 89 3.96 6.13 1.97
CA ALA A 89 4.11 4.78 1.46
C ALA A 89 5.30 4.02 2.06
N ASN A 90 5.12 2.71 2.26
CA ASN A 90 6.24 1.81 2.54
C ASN A 90 6.88 1.41 1.22
N GLN A 91 7.90 2.16 0.81
CA GLN A 91 8.50 2.06 -0.50
C GLN A 91 10.04 2.17 -0.42
N PRO A 92 10.79 1.52 -1.31
CA PRO A 92 12.23 1.67 -1.41
C PRO A 92 12.61 3.10 -1.85
N LEU A 93 13.90 3.43 -1.77
CA LEU A 93 14.43 4.70 -2.26
C LEU A 93 14.01 5.00 -3.71
N GLY A 94 13.78 6.28 -4.01
CA GLY A 94 13.42 6.74 -5.35
C GLY A 94 11.93 6.70 -5.66
N THR A 95 11.08 6.70 -4.65
CA THR A 95 9.60 6.75 -4.81
C THR A 95 9.17 7.94 -5.68
N GLN A 96 9.74 9.11 -5.47
CA GLN A 96 9.46 10.30 -6.29
C GLN A 96 9.71 10.03 -7.78
N LYS A 97 10.86 9.46 -8.15
CA LYS A 97 11.21 9.14 -9.55
C LYS A 97 10.27 8.12 -10.17
N ARG A 98 9.78 7.14 -9.38
CA ARG A 98 8.80 6.18 -9.87
C ARG A 98 7.45 6.83 -10.16
N LEU A 99 6.99 7.71 -9.28
CA LEU A 99 5.77 8.48 -9.50
C LEU A 99 5.89 9.41 -10.74
N GLU A 100 7.07 9.95 -11.00
CA GLU A 100 7.38 10.70 -12.23
C GLU A 100 7.25 9.80 -13.47
N LYS A 101 7.88 8.61 -13.45
CA LYS A 101 7.77 7.62 -14.52
C LYS A 101 6.32 7.22 -14.81
N TYR A 102 5.47 7.17 -13.78
CA TYR A 102 4.05 6.86 -13.89
C TYR A 102 3.19 8.06 -14.32
N GLY A 103 3.78 9.26 -14.46
CA GLY A 103 3.05 10.49 -14.80
C GLY A 103 2.16 11.04 -13.69
N LEU A 104 2.28 10.50 -12.46
CA LEU A 104 1.46 10.88 -11.32
C LEU A 104 2.05 12.01 -10.49
N ALA A 105 3.39 12.17 -10.51
CA ALA A 105 4.10 13.15 -9.67
C ALA A 105 3.65 14.59 -9.89
N LYS A 106 3.18 14.94 -11.08
CA LYS A 106 2.68 16.30 -11.41
C LYS A 106 1.47 16.74 -10.58
N TYR A 107 0.76 15.80 -9.96
CA TYR A 107 -0.38 16.06 -9.08
C TYR A 107 -0.03 16.04 -7.59
N ILE A 108 1.17 15.55 -7.23
CA ILE A 108 1.57 15.22 -5.86
C ILE A 108 2.48 16.32 -5.32
N SER A 109 2.07 16.95 -4.22
CA SER A 109 2.80 18.05 -3.59
C SER A 109 3.90 17.59 -2.64
N LEU A 110 3.77 16.38 -2.06
CA LEU A 110 4.77 15.82 -1.16
C LEU A 110 4.79 14.28 -1.22
N VAL A 111 5.96 13.71 -1.09
CA VAL A 111 6.18 12.27 -1.01
C VAL A 111 6.93 11.96 0.28
N ILE A 112 6.34 11.09 1.09
CA ILE A 112 6.88 10.59 2.35
C ILE A 112 7.00 9.08 2.20
N SER A 113 8.20 8.57 2.06
CA SER A 113 8.41 7.13 1.92
C SER A 113 9.29 6.57 3.04
N SER A 114 9.04 5.32 3.37
CA SER A 114 9.70 4.66 4.50
C SER A 114 11.20 4.62 4.38
N ALA A 115 11.73 4.39 3.18
CA ALA A 115 13.18 4.28 2.97
C ALA A 115 13.90 5.63 3.10
N GLU A 116 13.26 6.74 2.66
CA GLU A 116 13.82 8.08 2.81
C GLU A 116 13.72 8.60 4.25
N GLU A 117 12.67 8.22 4.98
CA GLU A 117 12.40 8.74 6.32
C GLU A 117 12.94 7.85 7.46
N GLY A 118 13.42 6.64 7.14
CA GLY A 118 13.95 5.68 8.12
C GLY A 118 12.90 5.10 9.07
N VAL A 119 11.61 5.25 8.75
CA VAL A 119 10.48 4.75 9.52
C VAL A 119 9.37 4.32 8.58
N SER A 120 8.65 3.23 8.90
CA SER A 120 7.64 2.64 8.02
C SER A 120 6.27 2.58 8.68
N LYS A 121 5.20 2.63 7.89
CA LYS A 121 3.85 2.31 8.35
C LYS A 121 3.84 0.89 8.97
N PRO A 122 3.14 0.65 10.07
CA PRO A 122 2.11 1.50 10.70
C PRO A 122 2.61 2.50 11.76
N ASP A 123 3.90 2.81 11.81
CA ASP A 123 4.41 3.79 12.75
C ASP A 123 3.81 5.18 12.47
N ILE A 124 3.14 5.75 13.47
CA ILE A 124 2.49 7.06 13.36
C ILE A 124 3.45 8.20 13.04
N ARG A 125 4.74 8.05 13.35
CA ARG A 125 5.77 9.07 13.08
C ARG A 125 5.88 9.38 11.57
N LEU A 126 5.63 8.39 10.70
CA LEU A 126 5.63 8.62 9.26
C LEU A 126 4.47 9.55 8.84
N PHE A 127 3.30 9.37 9.44
CA PHE A 127 2.13 10.21 9.21
C PHE A 127 2.29 11.60 9.83
N GLN A 128 2.88 11.70 11.03
CA GLN A 128 3.19 12.99 11.67
C GLN A 128 4.10 13.83 10.80
N LYS A 129 5.18 13.25 10.25
CA LYS A 129 6.06 13.92 9.29
C LYS A 129 5.31 14.41 8.05
N ALA A 130 4.36 13.62 7.53
CA ALA A 130 3.56 14.03 6.39
C ALA A 130 2.65 15.21 6.72
N LEU A 131 1.97 15.18 7.87
CA LEU A 131 1.12 16.28 8.34
C LEU A 131 1.93 17.56 8.59
N GLU A 132 3.10 17.45 9.21
CA GLU A 132 4.01 18.57 9.44
C GLU A 132 4.48 19.19 8.12
N LYS A 133 5.00 18.38 7.19
CA LYS A 133 5.44 18.87 5.86
C LYS A 133 4.28 19.44 5.03
N ALA A 134 3.06 18.95 5.25
CA ALA A 134 1.87 19.47 4.60
C ALA A 134 1.34 20.76 5.26
N ASP A 135 1.83 21.13 6.44
CA ASP A 135 1.24 22.18 7.30
C ASP A 135 -0.27 21.93 7.50
N CYS A 136 -0.61 20.69 7.92
CA CYS A 136 -1.99 20.23 8.00
C CYS A 136 -2.23 19.49 9.32
N LYS A 137 -3.39 19.71 9.95
CA LYS A 137 -3.85 18.91 11.09
C LYS A 137 -4.52 17.64 10.60
N GLY A 138 -4.48 16.56 11.42
CA GLY A 138 -5.12 15.30 11.09
C GLY A 138 -6.60 15.44 10.75
N GLU A 139 -7.36 16.23 11.49
CA GLU A 139 -8.80 16.49 11.27
C GLU A 139 -9.13 17.06 9.88
N ASN A 140 -8.15 17.68 9.20
CA ASN A 140 -8.28 18.25 7.85
C ASN A 140 -7.64 17.36 6.77
N ALA A 141 -7.26 16.15 7.12
CA ALA A 141 -6.59 15.22 6.22
C ALA A 141 -7.38 13.92 6.02
N VAL A 142 -7.21 13.33 4.85
CA VAL A 142 -7.80 12.03 4.50
C VAL A 142 -6.68 11.10 4.06
N MET A 143 -6.59 9.92 4.67
CA MET A 143 -5.73 8.83 4.18
C MET A 143 -6.53 7.89 3.29
N VAL A 144 -6.01 7.60 2.11
CA VAL A 144 -6.55 6.61 1.18
C VAL A 144 -5.50 5.52 1.00
N GLY A 145 -5.86 4.28 1.30
CA GLY A 145 -4.94 3.14 1.22
C GLY A 145 -5.69 1.82 1.14
N ASP A 146 -4.99 0.70 0.96
CA ASP A 146 -5.58 -0.63 0.84
C ASP A 146 -5.50 -1.46 2.13
N ARG A 147 -4.73 -0.98 3.13
CA ARG A 147 -4.45 -1.74 4.35
C ARG A 147 -5.07 -1.11 5.58
N VAL A 148 -5.95 -1.89 6.25
CA VAL A 148 -6.60 -1.45 7.49
C VAL A 148 -5.59 -1.25 8.65
N ASP A 149 -4.55 -2.06 8.72
CA ASP A 149 -3.52 -2.02 9.75
C ASP A 149 -2.43 -0.95 9.48
N ASN A 150 -2.03 -0.78 8.23
CA ASN A 150 -0.91 0.10 7.85
C ASN A 150 -1.34 1.51 7.47
N ASP A 151 -2.54 1.69 6.89
CA ASP A 151 -3.01 2.99 6.41
C ASP A 151 -4.10 3.55 7.31
N VAL A 152 -5.13 2.77 7.57
CA VAL A 152 -6.33 3.23 8.30
C VAL A 152 -6.01 3.47 9.77
N ALA A 153 -5.49 2.46 10.48
CA ALA A 153 -5.29 2.54 11.93
C ALA A 153 -4.35 3.69 12.36
N PRO A 154 -3.16 3.86 11.78
CA PRO A 154 -2.28 4.96 12.17
C PRO A 154 -2.85 6.34 11.79
N ALA A 155 -3.56 6.46 10.68
CA ALA A 155 -4.21 7.71 10.27
C ALA A 155 -5.32 8.11 11.24
N LYS A 156 -6.18 7.17 11.64
CA LYS A 156 -7.25 7.43 12.63
C LYS A 156 -6.71 7.82 13.99
N LYS A 157 -5.60 7.24 14.45
CA LYS A 157 -4.94 7.65 15.71
C LYS A 157 -4.49 9.12 15.70
N LEU A 158 -4.30 9.70 14.53
CA LEU A 158 -3.95 11.12 14.34
C LEU A 158 -5.16 12.00 13.97
N GLY A 159 -6.38 11.46 14.05
CA GLY A 159 -7.62 12.19 13.76
C GLY A 159 -7.92 12.37 12.29
N MET A 160 -7.19 11.71 11.39
CA MET A 160 -7.47 11.75 9.94
C MET A 160 -8.74 10.98 9.63
N LYS A 161 -9.45 11.39 8.58
CA LYS A 161 -10.44 10.56 7.90
C LYS A 161 -9.76 9.50 7.06
N THR A 162 -10.46 8.38 6.79
CA THR A 162 -9.86 7.23 6.12
C THR A 162 -10.78 6.64 5.07
N VAL A 163 -10.18 6.27 3.93
CA VAL A 163 -10.82 5.52 2.85
C VAL A 163 -10.02 4.26 2.60
N CYS A 164 -10.67 3.09 2.68
CA CYS A 164 -10.01 1.82 2.41
C CYS A 164 -10.42 1.27 1.04
N VAL A 165 -9.46 1.16 0.12
CA VAL A 165 -9.68 0.54 -1.18
C VAL A 165 -9.42 -0.96 -1.09
N LYS A 166 -10.43 -1.78 -1.40
CA LYS A 166 -10.35 -3.25 -1.30
C LYS A 166 -9.69 -3.86 -2.55
N GLN A 167 -8.37 -3.67 -2.65
CA GLN A 167 -7.56 -4.13 -3.76
C GLN A 167 -6.30 -4.87 -3.27
N GLY A 168 -5.54 -5.43 -4.21
CA GLY A 168 -4.29 -6.11 -3.93
C GLY A 168 -4.45 -7.38 -3.08
N ILE A 169 -3.33 -7.82 -2.52
CA ILE A 169 -3.28 -9.06 -1.71
C ILE A 169 -3.91 -8.91 -0.33
N HIS A 170 -4.11 -7.68 0.14
CA HIS A 170 -4.72 -7.37 1.44
C HIS A 170 -6.24 -7.15 1.39
N LYS A 171 -6.88 -7.29 0.22
CA LYS A 171 -8.32 -7.02 0.01
C LYS A 171 -9.27 -7.79 0.94
N LEU A 172 -8.85 -8.93 1.46
CA LEU A 172 -9.63 -9.79 2.37
C LEU A 172 -9.33 -9.53 3.86
N ASN A 173 -8.35 -8.70 4.19
CA ASN A 173 -8.11 -8.33 5.57
C ASN A 173 -9.32 -7.57 6.14
N THR A 174 -9.61 -7.85 7.41
CA THR A 174 -10.73 -7.24 8.14
C THR A 174 -10.22 -6.48 9.37
N PRO A 175 -10.93 -5.42 9.81
CA PRO A 175 -10.56 -4.71 11.03
C PRO A 175 -10.54 -5.61 12.27
N LYS A 176 -9.50 -5.50 13.10
CA LYS A 176 -9.34 -6.20 14.39
C LYS A 176 -9.75 -5.33 15.59
N ASN A 177 -9.83 -4.03 15.38
CA ASN A 177 -10.15 -3.05 16.41
C ASN A 177 -10.79 -1.80 15.78
N GLU A 178 -11.28 -0.88 16.59
CA GLU A 178 -11.98 0.34 16.15
C GLU A 178 -11.12 1.26 15.26
N PHE A 179 -9.80 1.30 15.47
CA PHE A 179 -8.92 2.12 14.65
C PHE A 179 -8.72 1.56 13.23
N GLU A 180 -8.92 0.26 13.04
CA GLU A 180 -8.81 -0.37 11.72
C GLU A 180 -10.11 -0.27 10.89
N VAL A 181 -11.22 0.20 11.49
CA VAL A 181 -12.49 0.41 10.77
C VAL A 181 -12.38 1.71 9.96
N PRO A 182 -12.37 1.66 8.61
CA PRO A 182 -12.30 2.88 7.81
C PRO A 182 -13.59 3.69 7.91
N ASP A 183 -13.52 4.99 7.62
CA ASP A 183 -14.71 5.84 7.54
C ASP A 183 -15.50 5.57 6.24
N TYR A 184 -14.79 5.16 5.17
CA TYR A 184 -15.36 4.89 3.83
C TYR A 184 -14.69 3.69 3.17
#